data_dd472df3bc00681f9fe76b77185e4600
#
_entry.id   dd472df3bc00681f9fe76b77185e4600
#
_cell.length_a   1.000
_cell.length_b   1.000
_cell.length_c   1.000
_cell.angle_alpha   90.00
_cell.angle_beta   90.00
_cell.angle_gamma   90.00
#
_symmetry.space_group_name_H-M   'P 1'
#
loop_
_entity.id
_entity.type
_entity.pdbx_description
1 polymer ?
#
loop_
_entity_poly.entity_id
_entity_poly.type
_entity_poly.pdbx_seq_one_letter_code
_entity_poly.pdbx_strand_id
1 'polypeptide(L)'
;RSVSRGLGDVYKRQPEDMLKAMRLYRAIKRVCKDEILRVVTLSCSKMIERTGTTGCLALAMLNDEGILAGCEGDLQSIFTLLAAKALTGKVGFMANPSMINTRTNELILAHCTIGLKQTEKYIIRNHFETESGIGIQGLLPTGDVTIVKCGGECLDEYYLSTGTLTENTNFINMCRTQVRIKMNTPAEYFLKNPLGNHHILIQGNYEVLLNEFLQANTCKRTE
;
A
#
# COMPACT_ATOMS: atom_id res chain seq x y z
N ARG A 1 16.59 -8.04 29.44
CA ARG A 1 17.12 -6.64 29.65
C ARG A 1 17.09 -5.74 28.40
N SER A 2 16.57 -6.18 27.23
CA SER A 2 16.55 -5.38 25.99
C SER A 2 15.19 -4.75 25.65
N VAL A 3 14.10 -5.17 26.28
CA VAL A 3 12.73 -4.72 25.93
C VAL A 3 12.40 -3.33 26.52
N SER A 4 12.99 -2.94 27.63
CA SER A 4 12.68 -1.66 28.29
C SER A 4 13.40 -0.43 27.68
N ARG A 5 14.49 -0.63 26.93
CA ARG A 5 15.19 0.49 26.25
C ARG A 5 14.46 0.93 24.97
N GLY A 6 13.79 0.03 24.25
CA GLY A 6 13.13 0.34 22.98
C GLY A 6 11.90 1.23 23.13
N LEU A 7 11.05 1.03 24.14
CA LEU A 7 9.81 1.78 24.32
C LEU A 7 10.04 3.24 24.71
N GLY A 8 11.00 3.52 25.59
CA GLY A 8 11.31 4.88 26.03
C GLY A 8 11.93 5.75 24.93
N ASP A 9 12.76 5.18 24.07
CA ASP A 9 13.41 5.91 22.96
C ASP A 9 12.44 6.14 21.79
N VAL A 10 11.51 5.23 21.53
CA VAL A 10 10.46 5.39 20.53
C VAL A 10 9.54 6.56 20.88
N TYR A 11 9.10 6.67 22.12
CA TYR A 11 8.26 7.79 22.58
C TYR A 11 8.97 9.15 22.52
N LYS A 12 10.26 9.21 22.77
CA LYS A 12 11.04 10.47 22.73
C LYS A 12 11.32 10.97 21.31
N ARG A 13 11.41 10.09 20.32
CA ARG A 13 11.70 10.45 18.91
C ARG A 13 10.46 10.81 18.11
N GLN A 14 9.30 10.32 18.48
CA GLN A 14 8.05 10.54 17.72
C GLN A 14 7.76 12.01 17.35
N PRO A 15 7.88 13.02 18.24
CA PRO A 15 7.61 14.40 17.87
C PRO A 15 8.55 14.94 16.79
N GLU A 16 9.84 14.57 16.85
CA GLU A 16 10.84 14.98 15.85
C GLU A 16 10.61 14.30 14.51
N ASP A 17 10.36 12.98 14.51
CA ASP A 17 10.05 12.21 13.31
C ASP A 17 8.76 12.71 12.66
N MET A 18 7.74 13.03 13.46
CA MET A 18 6.50 13.64 12.98
C MET A 18 6.76 14.99 12.31
N LEU A 19 7.59 15.84 12.90
CA LEU A 19 7.92 17.15 12.33
C LEU A 19 8.65 16.98 10.99
N LYS A 20 9.60 16.05 10.89
CA LYS A 20 10.30 15.73 9.64
C LYS A 20 9.33 15.22 8.56
N ALA A 21 8.46 14.28 8.93
CA ALA A 21 7.44 13.73 8.02
C ALA A 21 6.46 14.80 7.53
N MET A 22 6.03 15.72 8.39
CA MET A 22 5.15 16.84 8.01
C MET A 22 5.85 17.87 7.12
N ARG A 23 7.14 18.13 7.32
CA ARG A 23 7.94 18.97 6.42
C ARG A 23 8.05 18.32 5.04
N LEU A 24 8.31 17.02 4.98
CA LEU A 24 8.34 16.27 3.73
C LEU A 24 7.00 16.31 3.01
N TYR A 25 5.89 16.06 3.72
CA TYR A 25 4.54 16.18 3.16
C TYR A 25 4.29 17.56 2.53
N ARG A 26 4.63 18.64 3.26
CA ARG A 26 4.46 20.02 2.75
C ARG A 26 5.30 20.28 1.50
N ALA A 27 6.53 19.78 1.47
CA ALA A 27 7.42 19.92 0.32
C ALA A 27 6.85 19.21 -0.92
N ILE A 28 6.42 17.95 -0.78
CA ILE A 28 5.83 17.18 -1.88
C ILE A 28 4.52 17.83 -2.35
N LYS A 29 3.64 18.22 -1.41
CA LYS A 29 2.37 18.87 -1.73
C LYS A 29 2.58 20.18 -2.50
N ARG A 30 3.60 20.96 -2.15
CA ARG A 30 3.97 22.16 -2.88
C ARG A 30 4.39 21.85 -4.33
N VAL A 31 5.28 20.86 -4.52
CA VAL A 31 5.67 20.42 -5.86
C VAL A 31 4.44 19.96 -6.66
N CYS A 32 3.57 19.14 -6.06
CA CYS A 32 2.34 18.70 -6.72
C CYS A 32 1.45 19.87 -7.15
N LYS A 33 1.36 20.92 -6.33
CA LYS A 33 0.60 22.12 -6.66
C LYS A 33 1.27 22.92 -7.78
N ASP A 34 2.56 23.20 -7.66
CA ASP A 34 3.30 24.06 -8.58
C ASP A 34 3.39 23.41 -9.98
N GLU A 35 3.54 22.08 -10.05
CA GLU A 35 3.62 21.28 -11.29
C GLU A 35 2.26 20.68 -11.72
N ILE A 36 1.17 21.00 -11.04
CA ILE A 36 -0.19 20.50 -11.32
C ILE A 36 -0.27 18.96 -11.34
N LEU A 37 0.49 18.29 -10.46
CA LEU A 37 0.55 16.82 -10.40
C LEU A 37 -0.67 16.26 -9.62
N ARG A 38 -1.26 15.21 -10.13
CA ARG A 38 -2.36 14.45 -9.52
C ARG A 38 -1.95 13.05 -9.07
N VAL A 39 -0.80 12.61 -9.54
CA VAL A 39 -0.27 11.26 -9.28
C VAL A 39 1.23 11.38 -9.05
N VAL A 40 1.74 10.78 -7.98
CA VAL A 40 3.17 10.82 -7.63
C VAL A 40 3.64 9.48 -7.07
N THR A 41 4.91 9.19 -7.20
CA THR A 41 5.56 8.10 -6.47
C THR A 41 6.91 8.57 -5.94
N LEU A 42 7.33 8.02 -4.81
CA LEU A 42 8.60 8.35 -4.16
C LEU A 42 9.54 7.14 -4.19
N SER A 43 10.80 7.37 -4.49
CA SER A 43 11.86 6.40 -4.22
C SER A 43 12.21 6.46 -2.73
N CYS A 44 11.56 5.63 -1.92
CA CYS A 44 11.58 5.72 -0.46
C CYS A 44 12.99 5.56 0.12
N SER A 45 13.80 4.62 -0.38
CA SER A 45 15.20 4.44 0.06
C SER A 45 16.03 5.71 -0.11
N LYS A 46 16.01 6.29 -1.33
CA LYS A 46 16.73 7.55 -1.61
C LYS A 46 16.21 8.72 -0.77
N MET A 47 14.91 8.73 -0.47
CA MET A 47 14.30 9.76 0.36
C MET A 47 14.78 9.66 1.81
N ILE A 48 14.82 8.47 2.38
CA ILE A 48 15.30 8.24 3.74
C ILE A 48 16.77 8.68 3.89
N GLU A 49 17.63 8.30 2.94
CA GLU A 49 19.04 8.71 2.93
C GLU A 49 19.22 10.24 2.92
N ARG A 50 18.41 10.94 2.14
CA ARG A 50 18.54 12.40 1.96
C ARG A 50 17.89 13.23 3.05
N THR A 51 16.80 12.75 3.64
CA THR A 51 15.95 13.55 4.55
C THR A 51 15.95 13.04 5.98
N GLY A 52 16.44 11.82 6.21
CA GLY A 52 16.40 11.16 7.51
C GLY A 52 14.97 10.88 8.01
N THR A 53 14.00 10.78 7.09
CA THR A 53 12.61 10.43 7.40
C THR A 53 12.00 9.58 6.29
N THR A 54 10.87 8.94 6.59
CA THR A 54 10.12 8.09 5.65
C THR A 54 9.03 8.89 4.95
N GLY A 55 8.64 8.45 3.74
CA GLY A 55 7.54 9.03 2.96
C GLY A 55 6.15 8.58 3.38
N CYS A 56 6.02 7.56 4.25
CA CYS A 56 4.74 6.87 4.49
C CYS A 56 3.61 7.79 4.91
N LEU A 57 3.84 8.69 5.88
CA LEU A 57 2.80 9.66 6.32
C LEU A 57 2.47 10.67 5.21
N ALA A 58 3.48 11.17 4.50
CA ALA A 58 3.27 12.12 3.42
C ALA A 58 2.40 11.52 2.30
N LEU A 59 2.70 10.30 1.87
CA LEU A 59 1.93 9.59 0.85
C LEU A 59 0.51 9.27 1.33
N ALA A 60 0.35 8.86 2.60
CA ALA A 60 -0.97 8.63 3.21
C ALA A 60 -1.85 9.89 3.15
N MET A 61 -1.32 11.04 3.57
CA MET A 61 -2.06 12.31 3.56
C MET A 61 -2.37 12.80 2.14
N LEU A 62 -1.46 12.62 1.18
CA LEU A 62 -1.70 12.98 -0.22
C LEU A 62 -2.85 12.14 -0.81
N ASN A 63 -2.88 10.84 -0.55
CA ASN A 63 -3.99 9.96 -0.97
C ASN A 63 -5.33 10.42 -0.38
N ASP A 64 -5.35 10.84 0.88
CA ASP A 64 -6.56 11.37 1.53
C ASP A 64 -7.05 12.69 0.94
N GLU A 65 -6.17 13.46 0.31
CA GLU A 65 -6.47 14.72 -0.36
C GLU A 65 -6.75 14.57 -1.86
N GLY A 66 -6.70 13.32 -2.37
CA GLY A 66 -7.02 13.00 -3.76
C GLY A 66 -5.84 13.11 -4.73
N ILE A 67 -4.62 13.29 -4.22
CA ILE A 67 -3.39 13.12 -5.00
C ILE A 67 -2.94 11.67 -4.82
N LEU A 68 -3.05 10.86 -5.86
CA LEU A 68 -2.65 9.45 -5.77
C LEU A 68 -1.14 9.34 -5.55
N ALA A 69 -0.76 8.71 -4.48
CA ALA A 69 0.62 8.68 -4.03
C ALA A 69 1.05 7.25 -3.69
N GLY A 70 2.03 6.73 -4.44
CA GLY A 70 2.61 5.41 -4.26
C GLY A 70 4.02 5.43 -3.71
N CYS A 71 4.46 4.28 -3.24
CA CYS A 71 5.76 4.08 -2.64
C CYS A 71 6.75 3.46 -3.63
N GLU A 72 8.04 3.51 -3.29
CA GLU A 72 9.15 2.77 -3.92
C GLU A 72 9.42 3.07 -5.39
N GLY A 73 8.79 4.08 -5.98
CA GLY A 73 8.97 4.42 -7.40
C GLY A 73 8.30 3.41 -8.35
N ASP A 74 7.39 2.56 -7.86
CA ASP A 74 6.71 1.52 -8.65
C ASP A 74 5.64 2.14 -9.56
N LEU A 75 6.02 2.38 -10.81
CA LEU A 75 5.15 2.99 -11.83
C LEU A 75 3.97 2.10 -12.23
N GLN A 76 4.15 0.78 -12.26
CA GLN A 76 3.08 -0.16 -12.59
C GLN A 76 2.00 -0.16 -11.49
N SER A 77 2.41 -0.10 -10.23
CA SER A 77 1.48 -0.01 -9.10
C SER A 77 0.78 1.34 -9.03
N ILE A 78 1.45 2.42 -9.38
CA ILE A 78 0.82 3.76 -9.49
C ILE A 78 -0.23 3.78 -10.61
N PHE A 79 0.08 3.18 -11.75
CA PHE A 79 -0.90 3.03 -12.84
C PHE A 79 -2.11 2.20 -12.37
N THR A 80 -1.85 1.09 -11.67
CA THR A 80 -2.92 0.25 -11.11
C THR A 80 -3.79 1.01 -10.11
N LEU A 81 -3.18 1.82 -9.23
CA LEU A 81 -3.91 2.71 -8.31
C LEU A 81 -4.78 3.73 -9.05
N LEU A 82 -4.25 4.31 -10.13
CA LEU A 82 -4.98 5.29 -10.95
C LEU A 82 -6.19 4.64 -11.64
N ALA A 83 -5.99 3.50 -12.29
CA ALA A 83 -7.06 2.75 -12.93
C ALA A 83 -8.13 2.32 -11.91
N ALA A 84 -7.72 1.76 -10.78
CA ALA A 84 -8.61 1.38 -9.70
C ALA A 84 -9.44 2.58 -9.20
N LYS A 85 -8.80 3.72 -8.93
CA LYS A 85 -9.49 4.93 -8.47
C LYS A 85 -10.45 5.48 -9.51
N ALA A 86 -10.04 5.51 -10.78
CA ALA A 86 -10.88 6.05 -11.87
C ALA A 86 -12.15 5.21 -12.06
N LEU A 87 -12.04 3.88 -11.95
CA LEU A 87 -13.16 2.96 -12.21
C LEU A 87 -14.05 2.77 -10.98
N THR A 88 -13.48 2.64 -9.79
CA THR A 88 -14.24 2.28 -8.58
C THR A 88 -14.57 3.48 -7.69
N GLY A 89 -13.96 4.64 -7.92
CA GLY A 89 -14.04 5.78 -7.02
C GLY A 89 -13.26 5.59 -5.70
N LYS A 90 -12.68 4.41 -5.45
CA LYS A 90 -11.95 4.09 -4.21
C LYS A 90 -10.44 4.27 -4.39
N VAL A 91 -9.77 4.78 -3.39
CA VAL A 91 -8.30 4.70 -3.31
C VAL A 91 -7.95 3.28 -2.85
N GLY A 92 -7.04 2.60 -3.55
CA GLY A 92 -6.60 1.27 -3.18
C GLY A 92 -5.46 1.32 -2.13
N PHE A 93 -5.29 0.23 -1.39
CA PHE A 93 -4.13 -0.01 -0.53
C PHE A 93 -3.06 -0.74 -1.33
N MET A 94 -1.95 -0.06 -1.61
CA MET A 94 -0.77 -0.62 -2.26
C MET A 94 0.04 -1.42 -1.23
N ALA A 95 0.19 -2.73 -1.43
CA ALA A 95 0.80 -3.60 -0.43
C ALA A 95 1.55 -4.78 -1.03
N ASN A 96 2.48 -5.32 -0.24
CA ASN A 96 3.30 -6.48 -0.58
C ASN A 96 2.64 -7.77 -0.08
N PRO A 97 2.66 -8.87 -0.87
CA PRO A 97 2.42 -10.21 -0.38
C PRO A 97 3.50 -10.58 0.66
N SER A 98 3.13 -10.60 1.93
CA SER A 98 4.09 -10.78 3.04
C SER A 98 4.01 -12.15 3.69
N MET A 99 2.88 -12.84 3.56
CA MET A 99 2.71 -14.24 3.95
C MET A 99 1.69 -14.90 3.03
N ILE A 100 2.02 -16.08 2.51
CA ILE A 100 1.19 -16.83 1.60
C ILE A 100 1.00 -18.24 2.18
N ASN A 101 -0.26 -18.64 2.40
CA ASN A 101 -0.61 -19.97 2.86
C ASN A 101 -1.49 -20.67 1.82
N THR A 102 -0.91 -21.52 1.02
CA THR A 102 -1.62 -22.25 -0.05
C THR A 102 -2.56 -23.33 0.49
N ARG A 103 -2.29 -23.88 1.69
CA ARG A 103 -3.16 -24.89 2.31
C ARG A 103 -4.49 -24.30 2.76
N THR A 104 -4.46 -23.13 3.36
CA THR A 104 -5.66 -22.41 3.81
C THR A 104 -6.16 -21.42 2.77
N ASN A 105 -5.47 -21.25 1.65
CA ASN A 105 -5.74 -20.25 0.61
C ASN A 105 -5.86 -18.84 1.19
N GLU A 106 -4.88 -18.45 1.99
CA GLU A 106 -4.82 -17.15 2.67
C GLU A 106 -3.58 -16.36 2.28
N LEU A 107 -3.75 -15.06 2.20
CA LEU A 107 -2.72 -14.08 1.90
C LEU A 107 -2.69 -13.02 3.00
N ILE A 108 -1.48 -12.64 3.46
CA ILE A 108 -1.30 -11.39 4.20
C ILE A 108 -0.64 -10.39 3.28
N LEU A 109 -1.35 -9.29 3.04
CA LEU A 109 -0.81 -8.09 2.42
C LEU A 109 -0.35 -7.12 3.49
N ALA A 110 0.84 -6.55 3.34
CA ALA A 110 1.38 -5.60 4.29
C ALA A 110 2.10 -4.43 3.61
N HIS A 111 1.96 -3.23 4.18
CA HIS A 111 2.74 -2.04 3.83
C HIS A 111 2.79 -1.03 4.98
N CYS A 112 3.74 -0.10 4.95
CA CYS A 112 3.84 0.98 5.93
C CYS A 112 3.09 2.25 5.51
N THR A 113 2.44 2.24 4.35
CA THR A 113 1.72 3.39 3.75
C THR A 113 0.29 2.99 3.41
N ILE A 114 -0.67 3.72 3.97
CA ILE A 114 -2.09 3.59 3.63
C ILE A 114 -2.76 4.96 3.83
N GLY A 115 -3.71 5.34 2.99
CA GLY A 115 -4.53 6.53 3.21
C GLY A 115 -5.31 6.41 4.52
N LEU A 116 -5.25 7.43 5.37
CA LEU A 116 -5.84 7.37 6.71
C LEU A 116 -7.36 7.23 6.65
N LYS A 117 -8.00 7.83 5.63
CA LYS A 117 -9.45 7.73 5.39
C LYS A 117 -9.91 6.34 4.92
N GLN A 118 -8.98 5.46 4.56
CA GLN A 118 -9.30 4.07 4.22
C GLN A 118 -9.43 3.17 5.45
N THR A 119 -9.09 3.69 6.62
CA THR A 119 -9.00 2.93 7.87
C THR A 119 -10.10 3.33 8.85
N GLU A 120 -10.60 2.39 9.64
CA GLU A 120 -11.47 2.68 10.79
C GLU A 120 -10.70 3.34 11.92
N LYS A 121 -9.46 2.90 12.12
CA LYS A 121 -8.49 3.45 13.08
C LYS A 121 -7.10 3.31 12.52
N TYR A 122 -6.19 4.16 12.95
CA TYR A 122 -4.76 4.02 12.66
C TYR A 122 -3.91 4.36 13.87
N ILE A 123 -2.71 3.81 13.87
CA ILE A 123 -1.68 4.07 14.88
C ILE A 123 -0.43 4.54 14.14
N ILE A 124 0.16 5.62 14.60
CA ILE A 124 1.47 6.08 14.13
C ILE A 124 2.54 5.26 14.83
N ARG A 125 3.39 4.64 14.04
CA ARG A 125 4.51 3.83 14.50
C ARG A 125 5.80 4.25 13.79
N ASN A 126 6.93 3.68 14.19
CA ASN A 126 8.16 3.75 13.41
C ASN A 126 8.03 2.91 12.13
N HIS A 127 8.77 3.25 11.10
CA HIS A 127 8.90 2.43 9.90
C HIS A 127 9.50 1.06 10.25
N PHE A 128 9.02 0.00 9.60
CA PHE A 128 9.39 -1.37 9.96
C PHE A 128 10.88 -1.64 9.71
N GLU A 129 11.36 -1.38 8.48
CA GLU A 129 12.70 -1.78 8.07
C GLU A 129 13.82 -0.94 8.68
N THR A 130 13.56 0.36 8.87
CA THR A 130 14.59 1.31 9.35
C THR A 130 14.49 1.60 10.83
N GLU A 131 13.43 1.15 11.49
CA GLU A 131 13.07 1.46 12.88
C GLU A 131 13.05 2.96 13.21
N SER A 132 13.05 3.81 12.17
CA SER A 132 13.06 5.28 12.26
C SER A 132 11.93 5.89 11.43
N GLY A 133 11.72 7.20 11.55
CA GLY A 133 10.67 7.90 10.81
C GLY A 133 9.26 7.41 11.17
N ILE A 134 8.31 7.60 10.25
CA ILE A 134 6.89 7.30 10.46
C ILE A 134 6.43 6.16 9.56
N GLY A 135 5.79 5.15 10.15
CA GLY A 135 4.99 4.14 9.48
C GLY A 135 3.55 4.18 9.98
N ILE A 136 2.61 3.79 9.15
CA ILE A 136 1.18 3.75 9.50
C ILE A 136 0.76 2.31 9.74
N GLN A 137 0.16 2.05 10.88
CA GLN A 137 -0.61 0.84 11.16
C GLN A 137 -2.09 1.18 11.04
N GLY A 138 -2.67 0.92 9.88
CA GLY A 138 -4.09 1.09 9.63
C GLY A 138 -4.88 -0.17 9.97
N LEU A 139 -6.08 -0.01 10.49
CA LEU A 139 -7.07 -1.07 10.69
C LEU A 139 -8.17 -0.87 9.66
N LEU A 140 -8.26 -1.78 8.70
CA LEU A 140 -9.26 -1.73 7.65
C LEU A 140 -10.53 -2.47 8.08
N PRO A 141 -11.72 -2.04 7.62
CA PRO A 141 -12.94 -2.82 7.83
C PRO A 141 -12.82 -4.21 7.19
N THR A 142 -13.33 -5.22 7.88
CA THR A 142 -13.43 -6.58 7.34
C THR A 142 -14.52 -6.67 6.27
N GLY A 143 -14.46 -7.66 5.39
CA GLY A 143 -15.43 -7.88 4.34
C GLY A 143 -14.80 -8.10 2.96
N ASP A 144 -15.60 -7.97 1.93
CA ASP A 144 -15.16 -8.24 0.55
C ASP A 144 -14.06 -7.27 0.09
N VAL A 145 -13.11 -7.82 -0.63
CA VAL A 145 -12.01 -7.06 -1.23
C VAL A 145 -11.71 -7.54 -2.64
N THR A 146 -11.18 -6.62 -3.44
CA THR A 146 -10.61 -6.92 -4.77
C THR A 146 -9.13 -6.65 -4.74
N ILE A 147 -8.35 -7.56 -5.31
CA ILE A 147 -6.90 -7.42 -5.45
C ILE A 147 -6.58 -7.35 -6.93
N VAL A 148 -5.90 -6.30 -7.35
CA VAL A 148 -5.55 -6.07 -8.75
C VAL A 148 -4.10 -5.62 -8.89
N LYS A 149 -3.45 -6.03 -9.97
CA LYS A 149 -2.15 -5.54 -10.42
C LYS A 149 -2.15 -5.50 -11.96
N CYS A 150 -1.80 -4.35 -12.52
CA CYS A 150 -1.46 -4.22 -13.93
C CYS A 150 0.06 -4.31 -14.08
N GLY A 151 0.52 -5.04 -15.07
CA GLY A 151 1.94 -5.33 -15.31
C GLY A 151 2.22 -5.64 -16.78
N GLY A 152 3.30 -6.36 -17.05
CA GLY A 152 3.83 -6.56 -18.41
C GLY A 152 4.69 -5.38 -18.86
N GLU A 153 5.35 -5.52 -20.02
CA GLU A 153 6.22 -4.48 -20.57
C GLU A 153 5.46 -3.21 -20.96
N CYS A 154 4.22 -3.38 -21.46
CA CYS A 154 3.36 -2.29 -21.94
C CYS A 154 2.10 -2.10 -21.09
N LEU A 155 2.08 -2.59 -19.84
CA LEU A 155 0.89 -2.63 -18.98
C LEU A 155 -0.26 -3.43 -19.61
N ASP A 156 0.07 -4.42 -20.41
CA ASP A 156 -0.81 -5.27 -21.20
C ASP A 156 -1.19 -6.57 -20.49
N GLU A 157 -0.70 -6.76 -19.28
CA GLU A 157 -1.06 -7.90 -18.43
C GLU A 157 -1.71 -7.42 -17.12
N TYR A 158 -2.59 -8.24 -16.55
CA TYR A 158 -3.16 -7.97 -15.25
C TYR A 158 -3.44 -9.24 -14.45
N TYR A 159 -3.28 -9.12 -13.13
CA TYR A 159 -3.83 -10.05 -12.15
C TYR A 159 -5.06 -9.43 -11.51
N LEU A 160 -6.10 -10.23 -11.33
CA LEU A 160 -7.34 -9.80 -10.69
C LEU A 160 -7.94 -10.95 -9.89
N SER A 161 -8.19 -10.72 -8.63
CA SER A 161 -8.82 -11.67 -7.72
C SER A 161 -9.73 -10.94 -6.74
N THR A 162 -10.64 -11.70 -6.14
CA THR A 162 -11.42 -11.28 -4.99
C THR A 162 -11.11 -12.13 -3.78
N GLY A 163 -11.55 -11.68 -2.63
CA GLY A 163 -11.43 -12.40 -1.37
C GLY A 163 -12.19 -11.69 -0.26
N THR A 164 -12.04 -12.22 0.94
CA THR A 164 -12.60 -11.61 2.15
C THR A 164 -11.48 -11.22 3.09
N LEU A 165 -11.38 -9.93 3.44
CA LEU A 165 -10.53 -9.46 4.52
C LEU A 165 -11.11 -9.95 5.84
N THR A 166 -10.43 -10.87 6.50
CA THR A 166 -10.90 -11.54 7.71
C THR A 166 -10.33 -10.94 8.98
N GLU A 167 -9.13 -10.37 8.92
CA GLU A 167 -8.41 -9.90 10.11
C GLU A 167 -7.37 -8.83 9.76
N ASN A 168 -7.22 -7.85 10.66
CA ASN A 168 -6.05 -6.98 10.70
C ASN A 168 -5.00 -7.62 11.62
N THR A 169 -3.89 -8.09 11.07
CA THR A 169 -2.82 -8.74 11.84
C THR A 169 -1.81 -7.73 12.40
N ASN A 170 -0.92 -8.19 13.28
CA ASN A 170 0.12 -7.35 13.87
C ASN A 170 1.40 -8.14 14.12
N PHE A 171 1.95 -8.77 13.08
CA PHE A 171 3.23 -9.45 13.17
C PHE A 171 4.36 -8.42 13.30
N ILE A 172 5.30 -8.65 14.22
CA ILE A 172 6.36 -7.71 14.52
C ILE A 172 7.39 -7.56 13.40
N ASN A 173 7.55 -8.62 12.61
CA ASN A 173 8.53 -8.74 11.51
C ASN A 173 7.96 -8.40 10.13
N MET A 174 6.95 -7.56 10.07
CA MET A 174 6.33 -7.10 8.82
C MET A 174 6.05 -5.61 8.86
N CYS A 175 5.78 -5.02 7.69
CA CYS A 175 5.26 -3.66 7.56
C CYS A 175 4.01 -3.45 8.42
N ARG A 176 3.74 -2.22 8.81
CA ARG A 176 2.86 -1.89 9.93
C ARG A 176 1.38 -2.12 9.68
N THR A 177 0.86 -1.76 8.50
CA THR A 177 -0.52 -2.13 8.09
C THR A 177 -0.48 -3.53 7.53
N GLN A 178 -1.29 -4.44 8.08
CA GLN A 178 -1.31 -5.85 7.72
C GLN A 178 -2.74 -6.36 7.68
N VAL A 179 -3.13 -6.96 6.57
CA VAL A 179 -4.47 -7.52 6.38
C VAL A 179 -4.40 -8.98 5.93
N ARG A 180 -5.14 -9.85 6.62
CA ARG A 180 -5.32 -11.25 6.22
C ARG A 180 -6.53 -11.36 5.32
N ILE A 181 -6.35 -12.04 4.20
CA ILE A 181 -7.37 -12.21 3.18
C ILE A 181 -7.55 -13.70 2.90
N LYS A 182 -8.78 -14.17 2.98
CA LYS A 182 -9.20 -15.45 2.44
C LYS A 182 -9.46 -15.26 0.95
N MET A 183 -8.64 -15.88 0.11
CA MET A 183 -8.68 -15.70 -1.33
C MET A 183 -9.78 -16.55 -1.98
N ASN A 184 -10.41 -16.02 -3.04
CA ASN A 184 -11.35 -16.78 -3.88
C ASN A 184 -10.64 -17.50 -5.04
N THR A 185 -9.47 -17.01 -5.46
CA THR A 185 -8.59 -17.70 -6.43
C THR A 185 -7.37 -18.29 -5.71
N PRO A 186 -6.65 -19.22 -6.34
CA PRO A 186 -5.47 -19.84 -5.71
C PRO A 186 -4.40 -18.82 -5.33
N ALA A 187 -3.93 -18.85 -4.07
CA ALA A 187 -2.86 -17.99 -3.58
C ALA A 187 -1.48 -18.36 -4.15
N GLU A 188 -1.38 -19.49 -4.85
CA GLU A 188 -0.17 -19.96 -5.54
C GLU A 188 0.37 -18.97 -6.57
N TYR A 189 -0.48 -18.11 -7.15
CA TYR A 189 -0.05 -17.03 -8.04
C TYR A 189 1.10 -16.22 -7.43
N PHE A 190 0.99 -15.85 -6.15
CA PHE A 190 1.99 -15.04 -5.46
C PHE A 190 3.33 -15.76 -5.22
N LEU A 191 3.38 -17.10 -5.40
CA LEU A 191 4.60 -17.91 -5.28
C LEU A 191 5.22 -18.26 -6.62
N LYS A 192 4.44 -18.29 -7.70
CA LYS A 192 4.89 -18.77 -9.00
C LYS A 192 5.46 -17.66 -9.86
N ASN A 193 4.65 -16.71 -10.24
CA ASN A 193 5.05 -15.65 -11.16
C ASN A 193 4.17 -14.39 -10.99
N PRO A 194 4.25 -13.69 -9.87
CA PRO A 194 3.48 -12.48 -9.67
C PRO A 194 3.93 -11.36 -10.60
N LEU A 195 2.99 -10.53 -11.07
CA LEU A 195 3.25 -9.34 -11.91
C LEU A 195 3.99 -8.21 -11.20
N GLY A 196 4.81 -8.52 -10.23
CA GLY A 196 5.58 -7.59 -9.43
C GLY A 196 5.28 -7.71 -7.94
N ASN A 197 5.95 -6.88 -7.17
CA ASN A 197 5.89 -6.98 -5.71
C ASN A 197 4.60 -6.42 -5.12
N HIS A 198 4.24 -5.17 -5.46
CA HIS A 198 3.04 -4.56 -4.94
C HIS A 198 1.79 -4.96 -5.70
N HIS A 199 0.73 -5.21 -4.95
CA HIS A 199 -0.64 -5.38 -5.46
C HIS A 199 -1.54 -4.35 -4.80
N ILE A 200 -2.62 -3.99 -5.48
CA ILE A 200 -3.58 -2.99 -4.99
C ILE A 200 -4.80 -3.70 -4.46
N LEU A 201 -5.06 -3.52 -3.16
CA LEU A 201 -6.27 -4.01 -2.51
C LEU A 201 -7.32 -2.89 -2.46
N ILE A 202 -8.52 -3.19 -2.90
CA ILE A 202 -9.67 -2.27 -2.92
C ILE A 202 -10.77 -2.88 -2.05
N GLN A 203 -11.33 -2.13 -1.12
CA GLN A 203 -12.46 -2.58 -0.31
C GLN A 203 -13.74 -2.65 -1.18
N GLY A 204 -14.36 -3.82 -1.21
CA GLY A 204 -15.51 -4.15 -2.04
C GLY A 204 -15.17 -5.12 -3.18
N ASN A 205 -16.22 -5.64 -3.83
CA ASN A 205 -16.09 -6.50 -5.00
C ASN A 205 -16.27 -5.70 -6.28
N TYR A 206 -15.19 -5.54 -7.04
CA TYR A 206 -15.13 -4.83 -8.31
C TYR A 206 -14.64 -5.72 -9.45
N GLU A 207 -14.68 -7.06 -9.28
CA GLU A 207 -14.11 -7.99 -10.26
C GLU A 207 -14.70 -7.79 -11.65
N VAL A 208 -16.01 -7.76 -11.77
CA VAL A 208 -16.69 -7.61 -13.07
C VAL A 208 -16.26 -6.31 -13.75
N LEU A 209 -16.37 -5.18 -13.05
CA LEU A 209 -16.04 -3.87 -13.59
C LEU A 209 -14.59 -3.77 -14.08
N LEU A 210 -13.64 -4.21 -13.25
CA LEU A 210 -12.22 -4.15 -13.61
C LEU A 210 -11.86 -5.12 -14.71
N ASN A 211 -12.44 -6.33 -14.69
CA ASN A 211 -12.19 -7.33 -15.72
C ASN A 211 -12.70 -6.88 -17.09
N GLU A 212 -13.92 -6.37 -17.16
CA GLU A 212 -14.51 -5.86 -18.42
C GLU A 212 -13.68 -4.71 -19.00
N PHE A 213 -13.27 -3.75 -18.14
CA PHE A 213 -12.42 -2.64 -18.58
C PHE A 213 -11.08 -3.11 -19.12
N LEU A 214 -10.38 -3.98 -18.38
CA LEU A 214 -9.05 -4.45 -18.78
C LEU A 214 -9.10 -5.32 -20.04
N GLN A 215 -10.11 -6.20 -20.17
CA GLN A 215 -10.31 -6.99 -21.39
C GLN A 215 -10.68 -6.12 -22.60
N ALA A 216 -11.54 -5.11 -22.42
CA ALA A 216 -11.88 -4.17 -23.50
C ALA A 216 -10.66 -3.38 -24.01
N ASN A 217 -9.63 -3.22 -23.16
CA ASN A 217 -8.34 -2.62 -23.52
C ASN A 217 -7.28 -3.66 -23.93
N THR A 218 -7.70 -4.87 -24.29
CA THR A 218 -6.84 -5.96 -24.78
C THR A 218 -5.79 -6.45 -23.80
N CYS A 219 -5.95 -6.16 -22.50
CA CYS A 219 -5.06 -6.67 -21.48
C CYS A 219 -5.27 -8.17 -21.24
N LYS A 220 -4.20 -8.91 -21.06
CA LYS A 220 -4.19 -10.34 -20.81
C LYS A 220 -4.23 -10.63 -19.32
N ARG A 221 -5.21 -11.43 -18.88
CA ARG A 221 -5.29 -11.88 -17.49
C ARG A 221 -4.22 -12.97 -17.23
N THR A 222 -3.49 -12.81 -16.13
CA THR A 222 -2.55 -13.80 -15.61
C THR A 222 -3.19 -14.56 -14.44
N GLU A 223 -2.90 -15.87 -14.33
CA GLU A 223 -3.42 -16.78 -13.31
C GLU A 223 -2.33 -17.23 -12.33
#